data_c3da7240d4fa6b934584d445fb3a344f
#
_entry.id   c3da7240d4fa6b934584d445fb3a344f
#
_cell.length_a   1.000
_cell.length_b   1.000
_cell.length_c   1.000
_cell.angle_alpha   90.00
_cell.angle_beta   90.00
_cell.angle_gamma   90.00
#
_symmetry.space_group_name_H-M   'P 1'
#
loop_
_entity.id
_entity.type
_entity.pdbx_description
1 polymer ?
#
loop_
_entity_poly.entity_id
_entity_poly.type
_entity_poly.pdbx_seq_one_letter_code
_entity_poly.pdbx_strand_id
1 'polypeptide(L)'
;RVINEDVVRGGGGFAPHGHANMEIVTYVIAGQLAHRDSLGNAGLIQPGEIQRMSAGRGIQHSEMNPSNDTPVHLLQIWLTPEIHDTPPDYAHETLDANLLRNRWGLIAAPRGETTGGVVGLRRDARIHAVRCDQSTSLSHALRQGKGWLQVIDGEACCESVILSAGDG
;
A
#
# COMPACT_ATOMS: atom_id res chain seq x y z
N ARG A 1 -5.42 -12.75 1.87
CA ARG A 1 -4.50 -11.93 1.07
C ARG A 1 -5.28 -11.35 -0.07
N VAL A 2 -5.24 -10.05 -0.15
CA VAL A 2 -6.02 -9.32 -1.14
C VAL A 2 -5.13 -8.19 -1.64
N ILE A 3 -5.20 -7.89 -2.92
CA ILE A 3 -4.77 -6.63 -3.50
C ILE A 3 -6.02 -6.07 -4.17
N ASN A 4 -6.52 -4.96 -3.65
CA ASN A 4 -7.60 -4.20 -4.26
C ASN A 4 -7.01 -2.98 -4.94
N GLU A 5 -7.50 -2.68 -6.13
CA GLU A 5 -7.30 -1.43 -6.82
C GLU A 5 -8.65 -0.73 -6.91
N ASP A 6 -8.78 0.40 -6.23
CA ASP A 6 -10.05 1.09 -6.06
C ASP A 6 -9.98 2.52 -6.59
N VAL A 7 -11.02 2.93 -7.33
CA VAL A 7 -11.26 4.32 -7.70
C VAL A 7 -12.53 4.80 -7.00
N VAL A 8 -12.36 5.62 -5.98
CA VAL A 8 -13.47 6.09 -5.12
C VAL A 8 -13.82 7.51 -5.50
N ARG A 9 -15.08 7.72 -5.92
CA ARG A 9 -15.61 9.05 -6.28
C ARG A 9 -15.51 10.06 -5.13
N GLY A 10 -15.56 11.33 -5.47
CA GLY A 10 -15.65 12.42 -4.49
C GLY A 10 -16.77 12.21 -3.48
N GLY A 11 -16.52 12.45 -2.20
CA GLY A 11 -17.43 12.22 -1.08
C GLY A 11 -17.75 10.75 -0.79
N GLY A 12 -17.24 9.80 -1.59
CA GLY A 12 -17.38 8.37 -1.36
C GLY A 12 -16.32 7.84 -0.39
N GLY A 13 -16.41 6.55 -0.08
CA GLY A 13 -15.43 5.89 0.78
C GLY A 13 -16.02 4.71 1.54
N PHE A 14 -15.27 4.28 2.53
CA PHE A 14 -15.62 3.18 3.42
C PHE A 14 -16.00 3.76 4.78
N ALA A 15 -17.29 3.69 5.10
CA ALA A 15 -17.84 4.10 6.39
C ALA A 15 -17.19 3.33 7.55
N PRO A 16 -17.34 3.74 8.81
CA PRO A 16 -16.75 3.07 9.95
C PRO A 16 -17.02 1.56 9.96
N HIS A 17 -15.96 0.77 9.94
CA HIS A 17 -15.99 -0.70 9.96
C HIS A 17 -14.79 -1.25 10.72
N GLY A 18 -14.84 -2.52 11.09
CA GLY A 18 -13.83 -3.16 11.95
C GLY A 18 -12.99 -4.19 11.23
N HIS A 19 -11.73 -4.30 11.67
CA HIS A 19 -10.81 -5.37 11.29
C HIS A 19 -10.17 -5.99 12.51
N ALA A 20 -9.77 -7.25 12.39
CA ALA A 20 -8.93 -7.94 13.37
C ALA A 20 -7.92 -8.83 12.62
N ASN A 21 -6.71 -8.93 13.19
CA ASN A 21 -5.65 -9.82 12.70
C ASN A 21 -5.34 -9.64 11.20
N MET A 22 -5.21 -8.37 10.79
CA MET A 22 -4.90 -8.00 9.43
C MET A 22 -3.87 -6.86 9.41
N GLU A 23 -2.90 -6.95 8.52
CA GLU A 23 -2.03 -5.85 8.10
C GLU A 23 -2.64 -5.26 6.84
N ILE A 24 -3.03 -4.00 6.87
CA ILE A 24 -3.64 -3.29 5.75
C ILE A 24 -2.69 -2.16 5.34
N VAL A 25 -2.18 -2.25 4.13
CA VAL A 25 -1.29 -1.24 3.54
C VAL A 25 -2.07 -0.51 2.46
N THR A 26 -2.14 0.81 2.58
CA THR A 26 -2.79 1.69 1.59
C THR A 26 -1.72 2.54 0.89
N TYR A 27 -1.73 2.50 -0.42
CA TYR A 27 -0.87 3.29 -1.29
C TYR A 27 -1.74 4.13 -2.23
N VAL A 28 -1.68 5.45 -2.09
CA VAL A 28 -2.48 6.37 -2.92
C VAL A 28 -1.73 6.69 -4.21
N ILE A 29 -2.41 6.47 -5.33
CA ILE A 29 -1.90 6.70 -6.70
C ILE A 29 -2.25 8.12 -7.16
N ALA A 30 -3.51 8.53 -6.94
CA ALA A 30 -4.02 9.85 -7.29
C ALA A 30 -5.11 10.30 -6.33
N GLY A 31 -5.32 11.60 -6.18
CA GLY A 31 -6.30 12.15 -5.25
C GLY A 31 -5.83 12.12 -3.80
N GLN A 32 -6.76 12.04 -2.85
CA GLN A 32 -6.49 12.02 -1.41
C GLN A 32 -7.45 11.08 -0.69
N LEU A 33 -6.96 10.37 0.32
CA LEU A 33 -7.76 9.50 1.19
C LEU A 33 -7.67 9.99 2.63
N ALA A 34 -8.81 10.30 3.23
CA ALA A 34 -8.90 10.65 4.65
C ALA A 34 -9.11 9.40 5.49
N HIS A 35 -8.19 9.11 6.37
CA HIS A 35 -8.26 8.01 7.35
C HIS A 35 -8.62 8.52 8.74
N ARG A 36 -9.45 7.75 9.46
CA ARG A 36 -9.68 7.91 10.91
C ARG A 36 -9.85 6.54 11.55
N ASP A 37 -9.30 6.36 12.76
CA ASP A 37 -9.41 5.10 13.48
C ASP A 37 -9.76 5.27 14.97
N SER A 38 -10.08 4.15 15.60
CA SER A 38 -10.47 4.09 17.02
C SER A 38 -9.31 4.27 18.01
N LEU A 39 -8.07 4.37 17.53
CA LEU A 39 -6.90 4.74 18.34
C LEU A 39 -6.72 6.26 18.43
N GLY A 40 -7.51 7.02 17.65
CA GLY A 40 -7.40 8.47 17.55
C GLY A 40 -6.48 8.96 16.44
N ASN A 41 -5.96 8.07 15.59
CA ASN A 41 -5.23 8.50 14.41
C ASN A 41 -6.21 9.10 13.40
N ALA A 42 -5.80 10.21 12.80
CA ALA A 42 -6.51 10.85 11.69
C ALA A 42 -5.49 11.52 10.77
N GLY A 43 -5.68 11.41 9.48
CA GLY A 43 -4.77 11.98 8.50
C GLY A 43 -5.31 11.91 7.08
N LEU A 44 -4.62 12.61 6.19
CA LEU A 44 -4.79 12.52 4.75
C LEU A 44 -3.60 11.77 4.17
N ILE A 45 -3.88 10.79 3.34
CA ILE A 45 -2.89 10.06 2.57
C ILE A 45 -3.00 10.53 1.12
N GLN A 46 -1.88 10.86 0.51
CA GLN A 46 -1.82 11.40 -0.85
C GLN A 46 -0.71 10.72 -1.67
N PRO A 47 -0.63 10.97 -3.00
CA PRO A 47 0.41 10.39 -3.84
C PRO A 47 1.82 10.65 -3.30
N GLY A 48 2.64 9.59 -3.25
CA GLY A 48 3.96 9.63 -2.63
C GLY A 48 3.97 9.29 -1.15
N GLU A 49 2.84 8.88 -0.59
CA GLU A 49 2.71 8.44 0.79
C GLU A 49 2.19 7.01 0.88
N ILE A 50 2.53 6.35 1.96
CA ILE A 50 2.09 5.00 2.29
C ILE A 50 1.59 4.95 3.73
N GLN A 51 0.46 4.31 3.93
CA GLN A 51 -0.11 4.02 5.25
C GLN A 51 -0.09 2.53 5.52
N ARG A 52 0.14 2.14 6.76
CA ARG A 52 -0.08 0.80 7.26
C ARG A 52 -0.90 0.85 8.54
N MET A 53 -1.99 0.10 8.57
CA MET A 53 -2.79 -0.19 9.75
C MET A 53 -2.65 -1.66 10.12
N SER A 54 -2.10 -1.96 11.30
CA SER A 54 -2.11 -3.30 11.90
C SER A 54 -3.34 -3.43 12.76
N ALA A 55 -4.30 -4.23 12.34
CA ALA A 55 -5.58 -4.37 13.06
C ALA A 55 -5.44 -5.08 14.41
N GLY A 56 -4.45 -5.97 14.57
CA GLY A 56 -4.19 -6.69 15.82
C GLY A 56 -5.46 -7.32 16.39
N ARG A 57 -5.71 -7.18 17.70
CA ARG A 57 -6.91 -7.71 18.38
C ARG A 57 -8.22 -7.00 18.03
N GLY A 58 -8.17 -5.95 17.22
CA GLY A 58 -9.34 -5.21 16.74
C GLY A 58 -9.08 -3.72 16.64
N ILE A 59 -9.54 -3.14 15.54
CA ILE A 59 -9.56 -1.69 15.29
C ILE A 59 -10.79 -1.37 14.44
N GLN A 60 -11.40 -0.23 14.68
CA GLN A 60 -12.40 0.34 13.77
C GLN A 60 -11.78 1.51 13.05
N HIS A 61 -12.07 1.65 11.76
CA HIS A 61 -11.61 2.78 10.96
C HIS A 61 -12.62 3.15 9.88
N SER A 62 -12.39 4.32 9.30
CA SER A 62 -13.08 4.79 8.10
C SER A 62 -12.06 5.38 7.13
N GLU A 63 -12.32 5.23 5.83
CA GLU A 63 -11.49 5.76 4.76
C GLU A 63 -12.39 6.48 3.76
N MET A 64 -12.27 7.79 3.66
CA MET A 64 -13.17 8.63 2.87
C MET A 64 -12.38 9.46 1.88
N ASN A 65 -12.93 9.65 0.69
CA ASN A 65 -12.43 10.66 -0.22
C ASN A 65 -12.93 12.04 0.23
N PRO A 66 -12.06 12.94 0.69
CA PRO A 66 -12.48 14.25 1.21
C PRO A 66 -12.80 15.26 0.10
N SER A 67 -12.45 14.99 -1.15
CA SER A 67 -12.85 15.83 -2.29
C SER A 67 -14.33 15.68 -2.57
N ASN A 68 -14.96 16.70 -3.14
CA ASN A 68 -16.33 16.63 -3.60
C ASN A 68 -16.46 16.13 -5.05
N ASP A 69 -15.42 16.31 -5.85
CA ASP A 69 -15.45 16.15 -7.31
C ASP A 69 -14.30 15.31 -7.88
N THR A 70 -13.18 15.26 -7.21
CA THR A 70 -11.99 14.53 -7.68
C THR A 70 -11.96 13.13 -7.09
N PRO A 71 -11.87 12.06 -7.90
CA PRO A 71 -11.75 10.70 -7.36
C PRO A 71 -10.39 10.48 -6.70
N VAL A 72 -10.34 9.56 -5.74
CA VAL A 72 -9.10 8.98 -5.24
C VAL A 72 -8.90 7.61 -5.88
N HIS A 73 -7.67 7.36 -6.35
CA HIS A 73 -7.21 6.08 -6.89
C HIS A 73 -6.16 5.51 -5.94
N LEU A 74 -6.35 4.30 -5.48
CA LEU A 74 -5.49 3.67 -4.48
C LEU A 74 -5.34 2.16 -4.69
N LEU A 75 -4.25 1.63 -4.16
CA LEU A 75 -4.10 0.19 -3.89
C LEU A 75 -4.26 -0.05 -2.39
N GLN A 76 -4.97 -1.11 -2.05
CA GLN A 76 -5.06 -1.59 -0.68
C GLN A 76 -4.64 -3.06 -0.61
N ILE A 77 -3.57 -3.33 0.13
CA ILE A 77 -2.92 -4.63 0.22
C ILE A 77 -3.17 -5.19 1.62
N TRP A 78 -3.80 -6.37 1.70
CA TRP A 78 -4.13 -7.05 2.95
C TRP A 78 -3.24 -8.28 3.13
N LEU A 79 -2.53 -8.32 4.24
CA LEU A 79 -1.64 -9.41 4.62
C LEU A 79 -2.05 -9.96 5.98
N THR A 80 -2.06 -11.28 6.12
CA THR A 80 -2.26 -11.92 7.43
C THR A 80 -0.99 -11.75 8.26
N PRO A 81 -1.03 -11.22 9.49
CA PRO A 81 0.14 -11.13 10.36
C PRO A 81 0.59 -12.51 10.83
N GLU A 82 1.84 -12.63 11.27
CA GLU A 82 2.36 -13.88 11.84
C GLU A 82 1.90 -14.12 13.27
N ILE A 83 1.70 -13.04 14.02
CA ILE A 83 1.25 -13.08 15.42
C ILE A 83 -0.12 -12.41 15.50
N HIS A 84 -1.10 -13.14 16.01
CA HIS A 84 -2.46 -12.66 16.21
C HIS A 84 -2.61 -11.93 17.54
N ASP A 85 -3.73 -11.22 17.68
CA ASP A 85 -4.20 -10.55 18.90
C ASP A 85 -3.21 -9.57 19.53
N THR A 86 -2.26 -9.08 18.73
CA THR A 86 -1.34 -8.02 19.13
C THR A 86 -2.10 -6.70 19.31
N PRO A 87 -1.58 -5.72 20.07
CA PRO A 87 -2.16 -4.37 20.09
C PRO A 87 -2.27 -3.80 18.68
N PRO A 88 -3.40 -3.17 18.29
CA PRO A 88 -3.50 -2.49 17.01
C PRO A 88 -2.50 -1.33 16.94
N ASP A 89 -2.13 -0.94 15.70
CA ASP A 89 -1.08 0.03 15.48
C ASP A 89 -1.20 0.69 14.09
N TYR A 90 -0.71 1.89 13.95
CA TYR A 90 -0.79 2.71 12.75
C TYR A 90 0.59 3.30 12.41
N ALA A 91 0.89 3.40 11.13
CA ALA A 91 2.07 4.09 10.62
C ALA A 91 1.73 4.78 9.28
N HIS A 92 2.31 5.94 9.06
CA HIS A 92 2.18 6.73 7.85
C HIS A 92 3.55 7.31 7.51
N GLU A 93 4.01 7.11 6.28
CA GLU A 93 5.34 7.52 5.84
C GLU A 93 5.25 8.21 4.48
N THR A 94 6.14 9.20 4.28
CA THR A 94 6.36 9.83 2.97
C THR A 94 7.49 9.09 2.25
N LEU A 95 7.25 8.71 1.02
CA LEU A 95 8.21 8.00 0.17
C LEU A 95 9.12 9.01 -0.56
N ASP A 96 10.40 8.72 -0.60
CA ASP A 96 11.31 9.48 -1.47
C ASP A 96 11.12 9.04 -2.93
N ALA A 97 10.52 9.91 -3.73
CA ALA A 97 10.27 9.66 -5.15
C ALA A 97 11.56 9.32 -5.95
N ASN A 98 12.72 9.83 -5.52
CA ASN A 98 14.00 9.52 -6.16
C ASN A 98 14.41 8.07 -5.92
N LEU A 99 13.98 7.47 -4.80
CA LEU A 99 14.23 6.06 -4.50
C LEU A 99 13.31 5.11 -5.29
N LEU A 100 12.31 5.62 -5.96
CA LEU A 100 11.36 4.84 -6.77
C LEU A 100 11.58 4.97 -8.27
N ARG A 101 12.40 5.93 -8.72
CA ARG A 101 12.57 6.19 -10.15
C ARG A 101 13.60 5.25 -10.76
N ASN A 102 13.18 4.43 -11.73
CA ASN A 102 13.97 3.46 -12.46
C ASN A 102 14.72 2.46 -11.57
N ARG A 103 14.21 2.20 -10.37
CA ARG A 103 14.73 1.21 -9.43
C ARG A 103 13.65 0.77 -8.44
N TRP A 104 13.78 -0.47 -7.97
CA TRP A 104 12.90 -0.99 -6.94
C TRP A 104 13.17 -0.30 -5.60
N GLY A 105 12.23 0.51 -5.14
CA GLY A 105 12.26 1.10 -3.81
C GLY A 105 11.44 0.28 -2.83
N LEU A 106 12.03 -0.06 -1.69
CA LEU A 106 11.32 -0.73 -0.60
C LEU A 106 10.38 0.27 0.07
N ILE A 107 9.09 -0.06 0.19
CA ILE A 107 8.07 0.81 0.80
C ILE A 107 7.41 0.17 2.03
N ALA A 108 7.45 -1.16 2.15
CA ALA A 108 7.04 -1.87 3.36
C ALA A 108 7.92 -3.11 3.57
N ALA A 109 8.25 -3.41 4.82
CA ALA A 109 9.13 -4.52 5.20
C ALA A 109 8.79 -5.06 6.60
N PRO A 110 9.30 -6.23 7.00
CA PRO A 110 9.22 -6.67 8.39
C PRO A 110 9.77 -5.60 9.35
N ARG A 111 9.16 -5.43 10.52
CA ARG A 111 9.49 -4.35 11.48
C ARG A 111 10.98 -4.23 11.83
N GLY A 112 11.72 -5.31 11.81
CA GLY A 112 13.16 -5.30 12.08
C GLY A 112 14.04 -4.83 10.90
N GLU A 113 13.45 -4.59 9.73
CA GLU A 113 14.16 -4.24 8.48
C GLU A 113 13.78 -2.84 7.96
N THR A 114 13.06 -2.06 8.75
CA THR A 114 12.58 -0.73 8.33
C THR A 114 13.67 0.33 8.44
N THR A 115 13.70 1.22 7.45
CA THR A 115 14.45 2.49 7.44
C THR A 115 13.48 3.64 7.15
N GLY A 116 13.92 4.88 7.19
CA GLY A 116 13.04 6.04 6.95
C GLY A 116 12.24 5.90 5.64
N GLY A 117 10.95 6.21 5.67
CA GLY A 117 10.02 6.08 4.55
C GLY A 117 9.50 4.66 4.29
N VAL A 118 9.82 3.67 5.16
CA VAL A 118 9.39 2.27 5.00
C VAL A 118 8.48 1.89 6.16
N VAL A 119 7.23 1.52 5.89
CA VAL A 119 6.31 1.06 6.94
C VAL A 119 6.61 -0.37 7.38
N GLY A 120 6.54 -0.61 8.70
CA GLY A 120 6.85 -1.91 9.30
C GLY A 120 5.67 -2.87 9.31
N LEU A 121 5.84 -4.07 8.78
CA LEU A 121 4.85 -5.14 8.76
C LEU A 121 5.08 -6.15 9.89
N ARG A 122 4.01 -6.74 10.42
CA ARG A 122 4.04 -7.91 11.32
C ARG A 122 3.98 -9.22 10.54
N ARG A 123 4.62 -9.21 9.39
CA ARG A 123 4.70 -10.32 8.46
C ARG A 123 6.04 -10.31 7.75
N ASP A 124 6.64 -11.49 7.51
CA ASP A 124 7.79 -11.61 6.60
C ASP A 124 7.30 -11.43 5.15
N ALA A 125 7.11 -10.17 4.79
CA ALA A 125 6.75 -9.73 3.45
C ALA A 125 7.42 -8.39 3.16
N ARG A 126 7.72 -8.15 1.89
CA ARG A 126 8.29 -6.89 1.42
C ARG A 126 7.47 -6.39 0.26
N ILE A 127 7.16 -5.10 0.29
CA ILE A 127 6.49 -4.42 -0.81
C ILE A 127 7.48 -3.43 -1.39
N HIS A 128 7.68 -3.54 -2.68
CA HIS A 128 8.50 -2.62 -3.45
C HIS A 128 7.61 -1.87 -4.44
N ALA A 129 7.97 -0.64 -4.71
CA ALA A 129 7.36 0.15 -5.78
C ALA A 129 8.45 0.64 -6.72
N VAL A 130 8.05 0.92 -7.96
CA VAL A 130 8.92 1.53 -8.96
C VAL A 130 8.10 2.41 -9.89
N ARG A 131 8.70 3.52 -10.32
CA ARG A 131 8.23 4.32 -11.45
C ARG A 131 9.28 4.25 -12.55
N CYS A 132 8.93 3.61 -13.64
CA CYS A 132 9.82 3.43 -14.78
C CYS A 132 9.62 4.57 -15.78
N ASP A 133 10.72 5.14 -16.25
CA ASP A 133 10.72 5.91 -17.48
C ASP A 133 10.58 4.94 -18.66
N GLN A 134 10.24 5.45 -19.84
CA GLN A 134 10.07 4.62 -21.04
C GLN A 134 11.33 3.75 -21.30
N SER A 135 11.12 2.51 -21.65
CA SER A 135 12.18 1.54 -22.01
C SER A 135 13.15 1.21 -20.86
N THR A 136 12.73 1.31 -19.62
CA THR A 136 13.52 0.88 -18.46
C THR A 136 13.44 -0.63 -18.29
N SER A 137 14.58 -1.29 -18.10
CA SER A 137 14.65 -2.71 -17.73
C SER A 137 15.17 -2.85 -16.30
N LEU A 138 14.47 -3.64 -15.49
CA LEU A 138 14.82 -3.88 -14.10
C LEU A 138 14.80 -5.37 -13.79
N SER A 139 15.66 -5.79 -12.89
CA SER A 139 15.62 -7.13 -12.30
C SER A 139 15.31 -7.06 -10.82
N HIS A 140 14.64 -8.06 -10.29
CA HIS A 140 14.37 -8.21 -8.86
C HIS A 140 14.58 -9.65 -8.44
N ALA A 141 15.50 -9.88 -7.50
CA ALA A 141 15.74 -11.19 -6.94
C ALA A 141 14.79 -11.46 -5.78
N LEU A 142 13.95 -12.48 -5.90
CA LEU A 142 13.15 -12.97 -4.78
C LEU A 142 14.08 -13.67 -3.78
N ARG A 143 14.04 -13.27 -2.51
CA ARG A 143 14.86 -13.88 -1.46
C ARG A 143 14.47 -15.33 -1.20
N GLN A 144 13.18 -15.57 -1.01
CA GLN A 144 12.55 -16.90 -0.90
C GLN A 144 11.04 -16.73 -1.14
N GLY A 145 10.40 -17.79 -1.64
CA GLY A 145 8.94 -17.81 -1.79
C GLY A 145 8.45 -17.31 -3.13
N LYS A 146 7.27 -16.70 -3.09
CA LYS A 146 6.55 -16.22 -4.28
C LYS A 146 6.54 -14.70 -4.32
N GLY A 147 6.72 -14.14 -5.50
CA GLY A 147 6.47 -12.73 -5.79
C GLY A 147 5.11 -12.54 -6.45
N TRP A 148 4.60 -11.33 -6.36
CA TRP A 148 3.49 -10.81 -7.13
C TRP A 148 3.92 -9.48 -7.72
N LEU A 149 3.72 -9.29 -9.01
CA LEU A 149 3.93 -8.03 -9.70
C LEU A 149 2.56 -7.46 -10.05
N GLN A 150 2.30 -6.20 -9.70
CA GLN A 150 1.09 -5.47 -10.09
C GLN A 150 1.49 -4.30 -10.97
N VAL A 151 0.92 -4.19 -12.17
CA VAL A 151 1.05 -3.02 -13.03
C VAL A 151 -0.08 -2.04 -12.71
N ILE A 152 0.30 -0.85 -12.23
CA ILE A 152 -0.65 0.20 -11.84
C ILE A 152 -0.98 1.10 -13.03
N ASP A 153 0.03 1.42 -13.85
CA ASP A 153 -0.08 2.32 -14.98
C ASP A 153 0.92 1.91 -16.08
N GLY A 154 0.53 2.09 -17.34
CA GLY A 154 1.33 1.72 -18.50
C GLY A 154 1.38 0.23 -18.79
N GLU A 155 2.49 -0.23 -19.30
CA GLU A 155 2.74 -1.63 -19.68
C GLU A 155 4.11 -2.09 -19.20
N ALA A 156 4.20 -3.35 -18.82
CA ALA A 156 5.45 -4.02 -18.47
C ALA A 156 5.55 -5.37 -19.18
N CYS A 157 6.75 -5.74 -19.58
CA CYS A 157 7.04 -7.09 -20.06
C CYS A 157 7.80 -7.84 -18.97
N CYS A 158 7.19 -8.87 -18.41
CA CYS A 158 7.82 -9.74 -17.42
C CYS A 158 8.13 -11.08 -18.09
N GLU A 159 9.43 -11.39 -18.25
CA GLU A 159 9.90 -12.53 -19.04
C GLU A 159 9.41 -12.46 -20.51
N SER A 160 8.30 -13.08 -20.84
CA SER A 160 7.69 -13.03 -22.18
C SER A 160 6.21 -12.65 -22.13
N VAL A 161 5.72 -12.24 -20.95
CA VAL A 161 4.32 -11.87 -20.74
C VAL A 161 4.20 -10.36 -20.70
N ILE A 162 3.33 -9.81 -21.52
CA ILE A 162 2.96 -8.39 -21.48
C ILE A 162 1.85 -8.23 -20.45
N LEU A 163 2.07 -7.31 -19.53
CA LEU A 163 1.13 -6.90 -18.48
C LEU A 163 0.75 -5.45 -18.71
N SER A 164 -0.53 -5.18 -18.71
CA SER A 164 -1.10 -3.82 -18.80
C SER A 164 -1.56 -3.33 -17.42
N ALA A 165 -1.94 -2.06 -17.33
CA ALA A 165 -2.52 -1.51 -16.11
C ALA A 165 -3.68 -2.37 -15.58
N GLY A 166 -3.64 -2.73 -14.30
CA GLY A 166 -4.58 -3.63 -13.63
C GLY A 166 -4.18 -5.11 -13.62
N ASP A 167 -3.22 -5.52 -14.45
CA ASP A 167 -2.70 -6.90 -14.48
C ASP A 167 -1.69 -7.17 -13.35
N GLY A 168 -1.59 -8.47 -12.99
CA GLY A 168 -0.61 -8.94 -12.02
C GLY A 168 -0.43 -10.44 -11.97
#